data_ee2978fb25bac86eea64d87647ed587c
#
_entry.id   ee2978fb25bac86eea64d87647ed587c
#
_cell.length_a   1.000
_cell.length_b   1.000
_cell.length_c   1.000
_cell.angle_alpha   90.00
_cell.angle_beta   90.00
_cell.angle_gamma   90.00
#
_symmetry.space_group_name_H-M   'P 1'
#
loop_
_entity.id
_entity.type
_entity.pdbx_description
1 polymer ?
#
loop_
_entity_poly.entity_id
_entity_poly.type
_entity_poly.pdbx_seq_one_letter_code
_entity_poly.pdbx_strand_id
1 'polypeptide(L)'
;MVAGHFISPSVIFPLSRMANQTAAAKTAITPRRDEDFPEWYQQVVRAAEMAEPSDVRGCMVIRPWGYGVWENMQRQLDAMFKATGHRNAYFPLFIPLSYFEREASHVEGFAKECAIVTHSRLEVNAEGKMVPASPLTEPLVVRPTSETIIGASYAKWVQSYRDLPILINQWANVVRWEMRPRVFLRTTEFLWQEGHTVHETEAEARAETKQMLEVYETFVRDHLAVPVISGEKSESERFPGAVQTLCIEAMVQDRKAIQAGTSHFLGQNFSRASGIQFQSRAGTQEFGWTTSWGMSTRLIGTVIMAHADDDGLVLPPRIAPIHLVILPITTKEETRARVLEAAEKLAGELRALTYFGAPLEVELDQRDLGGGLKNWEWIKKGVPLRVELGPRDLESGTVAVSRRDQPVKTKEFLPVPELVRRAIELLDSIQLNLLERAKQFRDTHTRVIDSKEEFYDFFTPKHSAKPEIHGGFALAHWDGSREVEQQIKDDLKVTIRCIPLEDTANPSEPGVCIFSGGLSRGRVLWGKSY
;
A
#
# COMPACT_ATOMS: atom_id res chain seq x y z
N MET A 1 -42.98 -25.32 -56.21
CA MET A 1 -44.39 -25.50 -55.80
C MET A 1 -44.49 -25.55 -54.30
N VAL A 2 -45.25 -24.60 -53.77
CA VAL A 2 -45.88 -24.51 -52.44
C VAL A 2 -44.96 -24.38 -51.23
N ALA A 3 -44.84 -23.12 -50.78
CA ALA A 3 -44.36 -22.70 -49.48
C ALA A 3 -45.38 -23.06 -48.40
N GLY A 4 -44.93 -23.61 -47.28
CA GLY A 4 -45.67 -23.78 -46.04
C GLY A 4 -45.17 -22.84 -44.94
N HIS A 5 -45.99 -21.85 -44.62
CA HIS A 5 -45.75 -20.97 -43.46
C HIS A 5 -46.17 -21.72 -42.18
N PHE A 6 -45.21 -21.83 -41.22
CA PHE A 6 -45.54 -22.19 -39.84
C PHE A 6 -45.53 -20.95 -38.96
N ILE A 7 -46.74 -20.61 -38.45
CA ILE A 7 -46.97 -19.60 -37.44
C ILE A 7 -46.71 -20.24 -36.06
N SER A 8 -45.79 -19.68 -35.27
CA SER A 8 -45.54 -20.11 -33.89
C SER A 8 -46.40 -19.32 -32.92
N PRO A 9 -46.98 -19.94 -31.87
CA PRO A 9 -47.88 -19.26 -30.97
C PRO A 9 -47.15 -18.42 -29.92
N SER A 10 -47.66 -17.21 -29.70
CA SER A 10 -47.25 -16.27 -28.67
C SER A 10 -47.53 -16.83 -27.26
N VAL A 11 -46.49 -16.99 -26.47
CA VAL A 11 -46.57 -17.29 -25.03
C VAL A 11 -46.74 -15.98 -24.27
N ILE A 12 -47.91 -15.78 -23.71
CA ILE A 12 -48.23 -14.68 -22.77
C ILE A 12 -47.66 -15.06 -21.39
N PHE A 13 -46.67 -14.35 -20.91
CA PHE A 13 -46.21 -14.44 -19.52
C PHE A 13 -47.04 -13.51 -18.62
N PRO A 14 -47.47 -13.98 -17.45
CA PRO A 14 -48.23 -13.15 -16.53
C PRO A 14 -47.31 -12.12 -15.82
N LEU A 15 -47.75 -10.85 -15.80
CA LEU A 15 -47.25 -9.78 -14.98
C LEU A 15 -47.49 -10.11 -13.50
N SER A 16 -46.46 -10.60 -12.80
CA SER A 16 -46.50 -10.77 -11.35
C SER A 16 -45.55 -9.81 -10.65
N ARG A 17 -46.18 -8.89 -9.91
CA ARG A 17 -45.70 -8.16 -8.72
C ARG A 17 -44.24 -7.69 -8.72
N MET A 18 -44.03 -6.44 -9.12
CA MET A 18 -42.91 -5.65 -8.65
C MET A 18 -43.06 -5.42 -7.14
N ALA A 19 -42.30 -6.17 -6.35
CA ALA A 19 -42.04 -5.84 -4.97
C ALA A 19 -41.25 -4.53 -4.92
N ASN A 20 -41.68 -3.60 -4.07
CA ASN A 20 -40.98 -2.36 -3.74
C ASN A 20 -39.53 -2.67 -3.29
N GLN A 21 -38.58 -2.67 -4.22
CA GLN A 21 -37.18 -2.48 -3.88
C GLN A 21 -37.00 -0.98 -3.61
N THR A 22 -36.81 -0.60 -2.38
CA THR A 22 -36.24 0.70 -2.01
C THR A 22 -35.03 0.94 -2.90
N ALA A 23 -35.13 1.94 -3.79
CA ALA A 23 -34.05 2.27 -4.72
C ALA A 23 -32.77 2.50 -3.91
N ALA A 24 -31.80 1.61 -4.05
CA ALA A 24 -30.48 1.78 -3.45
C ALA A 24 -29.92 3.14 -3.89
N ALA A 25 -29.38 3.89 -2.95
CA ALA A 25 -28.77 5.19 -3.25
C ALA A 25 -27.75 5.00 -4.37
N LYS A 26 -27.88 5.76 -5.47
CA LYS A 26 -26.90 5.72 -6.57
C LYS A 26 -25.55 6.20 -6.04
N THR A 27 -24.61 5.27 -5.91
CA THR A 27 -23.21 5.54 -5.62
C THR A 27 -22.41 5.66 -6.92
N ALA A 28 -21.24 6.30 -6.90
CA ALA A 28 -20.41 6.46 -8.08
C ALA A 28 -19.63 5.18 -8.43
N ILE A 29 -19.44 4.28 -7.45
CA ILE A 29 -18.74 2.99 -7.60
C ILE A 29 -19.77 1.86 -7.50
N THR A 30 -19.66 0.91 -8.43
CA THR A 30 -20.51 -0.29 -8.47
C THR A 30 -19.63 -1.49 -8.86
N PRO A 31 -19.71 -2.63 -8.13
CA PRO A 31 -20.54 -2.87 -6.93
C PRO A 31 -20.12 -2.00 -5.75
N ARG A 32 -20.95 -1.95 -4.71
CA ARG A 32 -20.58 -1.33 -3.43
C ARG A 32 -19.63 -2.25 -2.66
N ARG A 33 -18.86 -1.67 -1.72
CA ARG A 33 -17.88 -2.43 -0.92
C ARG A 33 -18.49 -3.51 -0.02
N ASP A 34 -19.76 -3.38 0.38
CA ASP A 34 -20.50 -4.39 1.15
C ASP A 34 -21.12 -5.49 0.26
N GLU A 35 -21.18 -5.29 -1.06
CA GLU A 35 -21.68 -6.25 -2.04
C GLU A 35 -20.54 -7.14 -2.58
N ASP A 36 -19.43 -6.54 -3.02
CA ASP A 36 -18.23 -7.22 -3.53
C ASP A 36 -16.98 -6.35 -3.31
N PHE A 37 -16.31 -6.50 -2.17
CA PHE A 37 -15.14 -5.70 -1.81
C PHE A 37 -13.97 -5.83 -2.80
N PRO A 38 -13.59 -7.03 -3.29
CA PRO A 38 -12.56 -7.17 -4.31
C PRO A 38 -12.86 -6.43 -5.62
N GLU A 39 -14.08 -6.52 -6.15
CA GLU A 39 -14.44 -5.81 -7.38
C GLU A 39 -14.63 -4.32 -7.13
N TRP A 40 -15.23 -3.92 -6.00
CA TRP A 40 -15.30 -2.51 -5.59
C TRP A 40 -13.90 -1.85 -5.59
N TYR A 41 -12.90 -2.52 -5.02
CA TYR A 41 -11.53 -2.04 -5.03
C TYR A 41 -11.00 -1.78 -6.45
N GLN A 42 -11.23 -2.72 -7.38
CA GLN A 42 -10.83 -2.55 -8.77
C GLN A 42 -11.55 -1.37 -9.45
N GLN A 43 -12.83 -1.20 -9.15
CA GLN A 43 -13.60 -0.09 -9.69
C GLN A 43 -13.16 1.27 -9.13
N VAL A 44 -12.77 1.36 -7.85
CA VAL A 44 -12.16 2.57 -7.27
C VAL A 44 -10.87 2.92 -8.01
N VAL A 45 -9.96 1.95 -8.20
CA VAL A 45 -8.70 2.15 -8.93
C VAL A 45 -8.94 2.71 -10.33
N ARG A 46 -9.89 2.13 -11.08
CA ARG A 46 -10.25 2.56 -12.45
C ARG A 46 -10.89 3.95 -12.45
N ALA A 47 -11.89 4.17 -11.58
CA ALA A 47 -12.66 5.42 -11.53
C ALA A 47 -11.80 6.61 -11.11
N ALA A 48 -10.79 6.39 -10.28
CA ALA A 48 -9.81 7.39 -9.86
C ALA A 48 -8.63 7.52 -10.84
N GLU A 49 -8.60 6.74 -11.91
CA GLU A 49 -7.50 6.73 -12.90
C GLU A 49 -6.12 6.48 -12.28
N MET A 50 -6.04 5.56 -11.30
CA MET A 50 -4.81 5.27 -10.57
C MET A 50 -3.84 4.38 -11.35
N ALA A 51 -4.36 3.30 -11.90
CA ALA A 51 -3.60 2.31 -12.65
C ALA A 51 -4.51 1.45 -13.53
N GLU A 52 -3.90 0.78 -14.51
CA GLU A 52 -4.56 -0.18 -15.38
C GLU A 52 -3.65 -1.39 -15.64
N PRO A 53 -4.19 -2.56 -15.98
CA PRO A 53 -3.39 -3.70 -16.41
C PRO A 53 -2.63 -3.37 -17.69
N SER A 54 -1.37 -3.86 -17.81
CA SER A 54 -0.63 -3.83 -19.07
C SER A 54 -0.87 -5.12 -19.87
N ASP A 55 -0.34 -5.17 -21.09
CA ASP A 55 -0.34 -6.39 -21.92
C ASP A 55 0.53 -7.51 -21.33
N VAL A 56 1.43 -7.18 -20.40
CA VAL A 56 2.23 -8.16 -19.66
C VAL A 56 1.48 -8.59 -18.41
N ARG A 57 1.11 -9.86 -18.36
CA ARG A 57 0.33 -10.42 -17.24
C ARG A 57 1.00 -10.13 -15.89
N GLY A 58 0.23 -9.53 -14.99
CA GLY A 58 0.69 -9.21 -13.64
C GLY A 58 1.46 -7.89 -13.51
N CYS A 59 1.81 -7.25 -14.64
CA CYS A 59 2.37 -5.91 -14.64
C CYS A 59 1.25 -4.87 -14.84
N MET A 60 1.41 -3.70 -14.20
CA MET A 60 0.44 -2.61 -14.30
C MET A 60 1.08 -1.36 -14.90
N VAL A 61 0.28 -0.56 -15.59
CA VAL A 61 0.61 0.82 -15.89
C VAL A 61 0.09 1.67 -14.73
N ILE A 62 0.98 2.33 -14.01
CA ILE A 62 0.58 3.32 -13.00
C ILE A 62 0.35 4.63 -13.75
N ARG A 63 -0.89 5.12 -13.75
CA ARG A 63 -1.27 6.34 -14.46
C ARG A 63 -0.79 7.58 -13.68
N PRO A 64 -0.75 8.77 -14.31
CA PRO A 64 -0.19 9.97 -13.66
C PRO A 64 -0.77 10.29 -12.29
N TRP A 65 -2.07 10.06 -12.06
CA TRP A 65 -2.70 10.28 -10.75
C TRP A 65 -2.16 9.33 -9.68
N GLY A 66 -2.09 8.04 -10.01
CA GLY A 66 -1.51 7.04 -9.11
C GLY A 66 -0.02 7.23 -8.89
N TYR A 67 0.71 7.63 -9.93
CA TYR A 67 2.14 7.89 -9.83
C TYR A 67 2.44 9.12 -8.97
N GLY A 68 1.63 10.20 -9.08
CA GLY A 68 1.77 11.37 -8.21
C GLY A 68 1.56 11.05 -6.72
N VAL A 69 0.67 10.09 -6.38
CA VAL A 69 0.56 9.58 -5.00
C VAL A 69 1.87 8.89 -4.59
N TRP A 70 2.46 8.06 -5.47
CA TRP A 70 3.73 7.39 -5.20
C TRP A 70 4.88 8.38 -5.03
N GLU A 71 4.99 9.41 -5.87
CA GLU A 71 6.02 10.46 -5.77
C GLU A 71 5.94 11.19 -4.43
N ASN A 72 4.72 11.50 -3.95
CA ASN A 72 4.53 12.12 -2.65
C ASN A 72 4.92 11.18 -1.49
N MET A 73 4.55 9.88 -1.57
CA MET A 73 5.00 8.87 -0.61
C MET A 73 6.52 8.77 -0.60
N GLN A 74 7.14 8.67 -1.77
CA GLN A 74 8.59 8.60 -1.93
C GLN A 74 9.27 9.83 -1.33
N ARG A 75 8.81 11.04 -1.65
CA ARG A 75 9.40 12.29 -1.14
C ARG A 75 9.40 12.35 0.38
N GLN A 76 8.28 12.01 1.01
CA GLN A 76 8.16 12.08 2.47
C GLN A 76 9.02 11.00 3.14
N LEU A 77 8.94 9.77 2.67
CA LEU A 77 9.68 8.66 3.26
C LEU A 77 11.20 8.80 3.03
N ASP A 78 11.62 9.28 1.86
CA ASP A 78 13.03 9.56 1.55
C ASP A 78 13.63 10.64 2.48
N ALA A 79 12.84 11.67 2.81
CA ALA A 79 13.25 12.68 3.79
C ALA A 79 13.45 12.07 5.19
N MET A 80 12.58 11.13 5.59
CA MET A 80 12.71 10.42 6.87
C MET A 80 13.96 9.54 6.91
N PHE A 81 14.28 8.82 5.82
CA PHE A 81 15.53 8.05 5.71
C PHE A 81 16.77 8.93 5.79
N LYS A 82 16.78 10.06 5.10
CA LYS A 82 17.89 11.02 5.16
C LYS A 82 18.07 11.61 6.56
N ALA A 83 16.99 11.83 7.30
CA ALA A 83 17.04 12.29 8.69
C ALA A 83 17.68 11.27 9.63
N THR A 84 17.65 9.97 9.31
CA THR A 84 18.37 8.91 10.04
C THR A 84 19.78 8.64 9.51
N GLY A 85 20.29 9.46 8.59
CA GLY A 85 21.65 9.37 8.06
C GLY A 85 21.81 8.48 6.82
N HIS A 86 20.75 7.88 6.32
CA HIS A 86 20.80 7.03 5.13
C HIS A 86 21.01 7.84 3.85
N ARG A 87 21.63 7.19 2.87
CA ARG A 87 21.87 7.73 1.53
C ARG A 87 21.28 6.81 0.47
N ASN A 88 20.82 7.41 -0.63
CA ASN A 88 20.35 6.64 -1.76
C ASN A 88 21.51 6.16 -2.64
N ALA A 89 21.42 4.92 -3.11
CA ALA A 89 22.26 4.35 -4.14
C ALA A 89 21.40 3.59 -5.16
N TYR A 90 22.01 3.16 -6.25
CA TYR A 90 21.35 2.33 -7.26
C TYR A 90 22.24 1.13 -7.59
N PHE A 91 21.66 -0.06 -7.55
CA PHE A 91 22.32 -1.32 -7.91
C PHE A 91 21.68 -1.92 -9.16
N PRO A 92 22.43 -2.72 -9.95
CA PRO A 92 21.95 -3.27 -11.21
C PRO A 92 20.66 -4.09 -11.08
N LEU A 93 19.80 -4.01 -12.12
CA LEU A 93 18.59 -4.80 -12.24
C LEU A 93 18.89 -6.30 -12.38
N PHE A 94 19.97 -6.65 -13.09
CA PHE A 94 20.36 -8.01 -13.39
C PHE A 94 21.36 -8.56 -12.40
N ILE A 95 21.11 -9.78 -11.93
CA ILE A 95 21.97 -10.50 -10.99
C ILE A 95 22.46 -11.77 -11.70
N PRO A 96 23.78 -12.06 -11.74
CA PRO A 96 24.28 -13.31 -12.27
C PRO A 96 23.70 -14.52 -11.53
N LEU A 97 23.28 -15.57 -12.26
CA LEU A 97 22.67 -16.76 -11.65
C LEU A 97 23.60 -17.41 -10.61
N SER A 98 24.91 -17.40 -10.85
CA SER A 98 25.92 -17.93 -9.93
C SER A 98 25.90 -17.26 -8.54
N TYR A 99 25.39 -16.03 -8.41
CA TYR A 99 25.26 -15.37 -7.12
C TYR A 99 24.15 -16.03 -6.29
N PHE A 100 23.03 -16.41 -6.92
CA PHE A 100 21.95 -17.13 -6.25
C PHE A 100 22.35 -18.54 -5.81
N GLU A 101 23.21 -19.19 -6.58
CA GLU A 101 23.73 -20.54 -6.22
C GLU A 101 24.57 -20.51 -4.94
N ARG A 102 25.29 -19.42 -4.66
CA ARG A 102 26.06 -19.23 -3.43
C ARG A 102 25.17 -19.03 -2.20
N GLU A 103 23.98 -18.50 -2.40
CA GLU A 103 23.02 -18.17 -1.35
C GLU A 103 21.80 -19.12 -1.35
N ALA A 104 21.90 -20.29 -1.97
CA ALA A 104 20.77 -21.18 -2.25
C ALA A 104 19.86 -21.44 -1.04
N SER A 105 20.41 -21.55 0.18
CA SER A 105 19.65 -21.73 1.41
C SER A 105 18.81 -20.51 1.83
N HIS A 106 19.19 -19.29 1.37
CA HIS A 106 18.48 -18.05 1.70
C HIS A 106 17.50 -17.62 0.59
N VAL A 107 17.68 -18.15 -0.62
CA VAL A 107 16.93 -17.77 -1.83
C VAL A 107 15.77 -18.73 -2.12
N GLU A 108 15.69 -19.88 -1.46
CA GLU A 108 14.70 -20.93 -1.72
C GLU A 108 13.24 -20.39 -1.79
N GLY A 109 12.90 -19.41 -0.96
CA GLY A 109 11.59 -18.75 -0.96
C GLY A 109 11.28 -17.94 -2.22
N PHE A 110 12.28 -17.38 -2.91
CA PHE A 110 12.12 -16.51 -4.10
C PHE A 110 12.45 -17.24 -5.40
N ALA A 111 13.18 -18.33 -5.36
CA ALA A 111 13.68 -19.03 -6.56
C ALA A 111 12.57 -19.43 -7.55
N LYS A 112 11.38 -19.73 -7.06
CA LYS A 112 10.22 -20.13 -7.87
C LYS A 112 9.54 -18.98 -8.62
N GLU A 113 9.83 -17.74 -8.26
CA GLU A 113 9.15 -16.53 -8.78
C GLU A 113 10.12 -15.63 -9.56
N CYS A 114 11.32 -16.10 -9.91
CA CYS A 114 12.30 -15.29 -10.63
C CYS A 114 12.02 -15.24 -12.13
N ALA A 115 12.20 -14.07 -12.73
CA ALA A 115 12.29 -13.89 -14.16
C ALA A 115 13.76 -14.03 -14.60
N ILE A 116 14.01 -14.84 -15.63
CA ILE A 116 15.36 -15.18 -16.08
C ILE A 116 15.59 -14.65 -17.51
N VAL A 117 16.70 -13.95 -17.72
CA VAL A 117 17.18 -13.49 -19.02
C VAL A 117 18.24 -14.46 -19.52
N THR A 118 17.96 -15.08 -20.67
CA THR A 118 18.79 -16.15 -21.26
C THR A 118 19.47 -15.75 -22.56
N HIS A 119 19.05 -14.65 -23.20
CA HIS A 119 19.56 -14.19 -24.50
C HIS A 119 19.81 -12.69 -24.48
N SER A 120 20.80 -12.22 -25.26
CA SER A 120 21.21 -10.82 -25.29
C SER A 120 20.63 -9.99 -26.42
N ARG A 121 20.01 -10.61 -27.43
CA ARG A 121 19.43 -9.91 -28.57
C ARG A 121 18.34 -10.73 -29.27
N LEU A 122 17.71 -10.09 -30.25
CA LEU A 122 16.74 -10.71 -31.15
C LEU A 122 17.35 -10.79 -32.57
N GLU A 123 16.94 -11.79 -33.34
CA GLU A 123 17.22 -11.92 -34.78
C GLU A 123 15.95 -12.29 -35.51
N VAL A 124 15.94 -12.07 -36.85
CA VAL A 124 14.83 -12.49 -37.71
C VAL A 124 15.14 -13.87 -38.25
N ASN A 125 14.28 -14.85 -37.94
CA ASN A 125 14.43 -16.20 -38.45
C ASN A 125 14.02 -16.32 -39.95
N ALA A 126 14.17 -17.49 -40.54
CA ALA A 126 13.84 -17.74 -41.94
C ALA A 126 12.36 -17.50 -42.31
N GLU A 127 11.47 -17.52 -41.32
CA GLU A 127 10.02 -17.22 -41.46
C GLU A 127 9.67 -15.75 -41.26
N GLY A 128 10.67 -14.86 -41.10
CA GLY A 128 10.46 -13.43 -40.89
C GLY A 128 10.01 -13.05 -39.46
N LYS A 129 10.11 -13.95 -38.47
CA LYS A 129 9.73 -13.71 -37.07
C LYS A 129 10.95 -13.34 -36.25
N MET A 130 10.75 -12.41 -35.33
CA MET A 130 11.73 -12.06 -34.28
C MET A 130 11.83 -13.18 -33.25
N VAL A 131 13.02 -13.73 -33.07
CA VAL A 131 13.33 -14.81 -32.11
C VAL A 131 14.53 -14.43 -31.25
N PRO A 132 14.61 -14.93 -30.00
CA PRO A 132 15.81 -14.74 -29.16
C PRO A 132 17.06 -15.31 -29.84
N ALA A 133 18.15 -14.55 -29.81
CA ALA A 133 19.43 -14.92 -30.37
C ALA A 133 20.57 -14.64 -29.37
N SER A 134 21.74 -15.23 -29.63
CA SER A 134 22.93 -15.09 -28.79
C SER A 134 22.63 -15.46 -27.32
N PRO A 135 22.52 -16.77 -27.03
CA PRO A 135 22.42 -17.21 -25.62
C PRO A 135 23.53 -16.64 -24.77
N LEU A 136 23.19 -16.21 -23.56
CA LEU A 136 24.18 -15.77 -22.58
C LEU A 136 24.97 -16.96 -22.07
N THR A 137 26.28 -16.78 -21.84
CA THR A 137 27.14 -17.80 -21.23
C THR A 137 26.65 -18.15 -19.82
N GLU A 138 26.19 -17.14 -19.09
CA GLU A 138 25.54 -17.28 -17.80
C GLU A 138 24.19 -16.55 -17.83
N PRO A 139 23.08 -17.21 -17.47
CA PRO A 139 21.78 -16.56 -17.34
C PRO A 139 21.79 -15.46 -16.28
N LEU A 140 20.96 -14.45 -16.48
CA LEU A 140 20.80 -13.35 -15.52
C LEU A 140 19.40 -13.42 -14.89
N VAL A 141 19.34 -13.19 -13.59
CA VAL A 141 18.07 -13.07 -12.85
C VAL A 141 17.66 -11.60 -12.80
N VAL A 142 16.43 -11.30 -13.18
CA VAL A 142 15.85 -9.99 -12.88
C VAL A 142 15.57 -9.94 -11.39
N ARG A 143 16.16 -8.97 -10.68
CA ARG A 143 16.14 -8.93 -9.20
C ARG A 143 14.74 -9.09 -8.61
N PRO A 144 14.49 -10.12 -7.78
CA PRO A 144 13.29 -10.23 -6.95
C PRO A 144 13.43 -9.48 -5.63
N THR A 145 14.67 -9.22 -5.24
CA THR A 145 15.19 -8.44 -4.11
C THR A 145 16.69 -8.26 -4.35
N SER A 146 17.38 -7.38 -3.64
CA SER A 146 18.73 -6.96 -4.00
C SER A 146 19.82 -7.39 -2.99
N GLU A 147 19.51 -8.15 -1.93
CA GLU A 147 20.50 -8.57 -0.93
C GLU A 147 21.76 -9.15 -1.59
N THR A 148 21.58 -10.04 -2.56
CA THR A 148 22.65 -10.77 -3.24
C THR A 148 23.60 -9.85 -4.02
N ILE A 149 23.05 -8.94 -4.85
CA ILE A 149 23.89 -8.03 -5.65
C ILE A 149 24.51 -6.92 -4.80
N ILE A 150 23.78 -6.45 -3.77
CA ILE A 150 24.27 -5.46 -2.82
C ILE A 150 25.37 -6.06 -1.95
N GLY A 151 25.18 -7.29 -1.45
CA GLY A 151 26.18 -8.02 -0.67
C GLY A 151 27.53 -8.14 -1.38
N ALA A 152 27.49 -8.48 -2.68
CA ALA A 152 28.71 -8.54 -3.50
C ALA A 152 29.43 -7.19 -3.65
N SER A 153 28.68 -6.07 -3.59
CA SER A 153 29.27 -4.72 -3.59
C SER A 153 29.84 -4.36 -2.22
N TYR A 154 29.11 -4.67 -1.15
CA TYR A 154 29.53 -4.39 0.21
C TYR A 154 30.79 -5.17 0.61
N ALA A 155 30.96 -6.41 0.13
CA ALA A 155 32.18 -7.19 0.33
C ALA A 155 33.42 -6.49 -0.22
N LYS A 156 33.26 -5.60 -1.22
CA LYS A 156 34.37 -4.78 -1.76
C LYS A 156 34.54 -3.47 -1.04
N TRP A 157 33.46 -2.88 -0.53
CA TRP A 157 33.46 -1.55 0.09
C TRP A 157 33.92 -1.59 1.55
N VAL A 158 33.55 -2.68 2.27
CA VAL A 158 33.84 -2.87 3.69
C VAL A 158 35.17 -3.57 3.84
N GLN A 159 36.20 -2.86 4.31
CA GLN A 159 37.54 -3.39 4.56
C GLN A 159 37.97 -3.23 6.01
N SER A 160 37.46 -2.23 6.69
CA SER A 160 37.84 -1.83 8.04
C SER A 160 36.62 -1.34 8.81
N TYR A 161 36.67 -1.41 10.14
CA TYR A 161 35.63 -0.83 11.01
C TYR A 161 35.35 0.66 10.73
N ARG A 162 36.29 1.37 10.08
CA ARG A 162 36.13 2.78 9.71
C ARG A 162 35.15 3.00 8.54
N ASP A 163 34.88 1.94 7.79
CA ASP A 163 33.93 1.97 6.68
C ASP A 163 32.47 1.75 7.14
N LEU A 164 32.31 1.44 8.44
CA LEU A 164 31.02 1.14 9.06
C LEU A 164 30.50 2.30 9.92
N PRO A 165 29.16 2.50 10.02
CA PRO A 165 28.14 1.72 9.35
C PRO A 165 27.97 2.12 7.87
N ILE A 166 27.55 1.17 7.02
CA ILE A 166 27.00 1.48 5.71
C ILE A 166 25.48 1.59 5.86
N LEU A 167 24.91 2.74 5.48
CA LEU A 167 23.48 3.05 5.61
C LEU A 167 22.94 3.46 4.23
N ILE A 168 22.42 2.50 3.48
CA ILE A 168 21.98 2.74 2.08
C ILE A 168 20.53 2.32 1.88
N ASN A 169 19.81 3.17 1.14
CA ASN A 169 18.49 2.92 0.60
C ASN A 169 18.55 2.91 -0.94
N GLN A 170 17.71 2.14 -1.58
CA GLN A 170 17.51 2.11 -3.02
C GLN A 170 16.01 2.25 -3.34
N TRP A 171 15.67 3.20 -4.23
CA TRP A 171 14.37 3.27 -4.88
C TRP A 171 14.47 2.54 -6.22
N ALA A 172 13.66 1.51 -6.41
CA ALA A 172 13.79 0.62 -7.56
C ALA A 172 12.49 -0.13 -7.88
N ASN A 173 12.51 -0.88 -8.98
CA ASN A 173 11.54 -1.93 -9.25
C ASN A 173 12.14 -3.29 -8.95
N VAL A 174 11.28 -4.27 -8.71
CA VAL A 174 11.62 -5.70 -8.61
C VAL A 174 10.57 -6.52 -9.36
N VAL A 175 10.95 -7.74 -9.72
CA VAL A 175 10.08 -8.68 -10.45
C VAL A 175 9.96 -9.98 -9.65
N ARG A 176 8.72 -10.31 -9.28
CA ARG A 176 8.34 -11.60 -8.67
C ARG A 176 7.16 -12.16 -9.44
N TRP A 177 7.32 -13.31 -10.08
CA TRP A 177 6.34 -13.88 -11.01
C TRP A 177 5.05 -14.28 -10.27
N GLU A 178 4.09 -13.35 -10.20
CA GLU A 178 2.86 -13.52 -9.43
C GLU A 178 1.78 -14.24 -10.27
N MET A 179 1.22 -15.31 -9.73
CA MET A 179 0.19 -16.11 -10.42
C MET A 179 -1.22 -15.53 -10.29
N ARG A 180 -1.48 -14.74 -9.26
CA ARG A 180 -2.79 -14.13 -8.95
C ARG A 180 -2.66 -12.63 -8.73
N PRO A 181 -2.38 -11.87 -9.80
CA PRO A 181 -2.10 -10.44 -9.68
C PRO A 181 -3.34 -9.66 -9.21
N ARG A 182 -3.08 -8.65 -8.39
CA ARG A 182 -4.05 -7.62 -7.97
C ARG A 182 -3.35 -6.28 -7.98
N VAL A 183 -3.89 -5.33 -8.72
CA VAL A 183 -3.30 -3.99 -8.90
C VAL A 183 -2.88 -3.39 -7.56
N PHE A 184 -1.67 -2.88 -7.46
CA PHE A 184 -0.94 -2.40 -6.27
C PHE A 184 -0.68 -3.44 -5.17
N LEU A 185 -1.55 -4.42 -4.93
CA LEU A 185 -1.47 -5.33 -3.79
C LEU A 185 -0.51 -6.50 -4.04
N ARG A 186 -0.61 -7.10 -5.21
CA ARG A 186 0.20 -8.23 -5.68
C ARG A 186 0.37 -8.13 -7.18
N THR A 187 1.52 -7.67 -7.62
CA THR A 187 1.87 -7.52 -9.04
C THR A 187 3.20 -8.20 -9.32
N THR A 188 3.38 -8.65 -10.56
CA THR A 188 4.63 -9.28 -11.00
C THR A 188 5.78 -8.30 -10.94
N GLU A 189 5.58 -7.08 -11.43
CA GLU A 189 6.51 -5.96 -11.26
C GLU A 189 5.88 -4.92 -10.34
N PHE A 190 6.68 -4.36 -9.44
CA PHE A 190 6.25 -3.26 -8.57
C PHE A 190 7.42 -2.34 -8.21
N LEU A 191 7.08 -1.10 -7.90
CA LEU A 191 8.02 -0.13 -7.34
C LEU A 191 8.09 -0.29 -5.83
N TRP A 192 9.28 -0.15 -5.30
CA TRP A 192 9.52 -0.19 -3.87
C TRP A 192 10.73 0.64 -3.46
N GLN A 193 10.97 0.72 -2.21
CA GLN A 193 12.26 1.01 -1.64
C GLN A 193 12.77 -0.21 -0.85
N GLU A 194 14.07 -0.40 -0.84
CA GLU A 194 14.76 -1.38 -0.03
C GLU A 194 15.98 -0.73 0.59
N GLY A 195 16.11 -0.89 1.90
CA GLY A 195 17.29 -0.45 2.62
C GLY A 195 18.16 -1.64 2.99
N HIS A 196 19.46 -1.44 2.93
CA HIS A 196 20.45 -2.46 3.25
C HIS A 196 21.59 -1.81 4.02
N THR A 197 21.89 -2.33 5.21
CA THR A 197 22.91 -1.74 6.08
C THR A 197 23.91 -2.78 6.55
N VAL A 198 25.10 -2.30 6.91
CA VAL A 198 26.16 -3.12 7.55
C VAL A 198 26.69 -2.37 8.76
N HIS A 199 26.82 -3.07 9.88
CA HIS A 199 27.24 -2.53 11.17
C HIS A 199 28.42 -3.30 11.74
N GLU A 200 29.18 -2.63 12.62
CA GLU A 200 30.30 -3.24 13.35
C GLU A 200 29.80 -4.26 14.38
N THR A 201 28.68 -3.96 15.05
CA THR A 201 28.17 -4.76 16.16
C THR A 201 26.73 -5.22 15.96
N GLU A 202 26.38 -6.33 16.65
CA GLU A 202 25.00 -6.81 16.71
C GLU A 202 24.06 -5.77 17.30
N ALA A 203 24.47 -5.06 18.34
CA ALA A 203 23.68 -4.06 19.01
C ALA A 203 23.28 -2.91 18.07
N GLU A 204 24.24 -2.43 17.25
CA GLU A 204 23.97 -1.40 16.25
C GLU A 204 22.96 -1.88 15.20
N ALA A 205 23.13 -3.10 14.67
CA ALA A 205 22.23 -3.65 13.66
C ALA A 205 20.81 -3.89 14.21
N ARG A 206 20.68 -4.32 15.47
CA ARG A 206 19.37 -4.43 16.14
C ARG A 206 18.70 -3.07 16.37
N ALA A 207 19.49 -2.07 16.78
CA ALA A 207 19.00 -0.70 16.94
C ALA A 207 18.51 -0.15 15.60
N GLU A 208 19.25 -0.38 14.51
CA GLU A 208 18.87 0.01 13.16
C GLU A 208 17.57 -0.68 12.72
N THR A 209 17.44 -1.99 12.96
CA THR A 209 16.20 -2.75 12.62
C THR A 209 14.98 -2.14 13.31
N LYS A 210 15.10 -1.75 14.59
CA LYS A 210 14.02 -1.10 15.35
C LYS A 210 13.76 0.31 14.82
N GLN A 211 14.79 1.11 14.61
CA GLN A 211 14.68 2.49 14.07
C GLN A 211 13.93 2.54 12.75
N MET A 212 14.22 1.61 11.84
CA MET A 212 13.55 1.59 10.53
C MET A 212 12.09 1.12 10.61
N LEU A 213 11.77 0.24 11.56
CA LEU A 213 10.36 -0.07 11.86
C LEU A 213 9.60 1.16 12.36
N GLU A 214 10.19 1.94 13.27
CA GLU A 214 9.60 3.17 13.82
C GLU A 214 9.41 4.25 12.73
N VAL A 215 10.35 4.36 11.79
CA VAL A 215 10.20 5.21 10.59
C VAL A 215 8.98 4.79 9.78
N TYR A 216 8.81 3.50 9.51
CA TYR A 216 7.67 2.98 8.76
C TYR A 216 6.35 3.18 9.51
N GLU A 217 6.32 2.90 10.80
CA GLU A 217 5.13 3.13 11.64
C GLU A 217 4.71 4.59 11.60
N THR A 218 5.66 5.51 11.81
CA THR A 218 5.42 6.96 11.76
C THR A 218 4.93 7.39 10.38
N PHE A 219 5.58 6.91 9.31
CA PHE A 219 5.17 7.22 7.94
C PHE A 219 3.74 6.77 7.63
N VAL A 220 3.41 5.51 7.95
CA VAL A 220 2.08 4.94 7.65
C VAL A 220 1.00 5.62 8.50
N ARG A 221 1.27 5.87 9.78
CA ARG A 221 0.33 6.56 10.66
C ARG A 221 0.13 8.02 10.27
N ASP A 222 1.22 8.77 10.12
CA ASP A 222 1.14 10.23 10.01
C ASP A 222 0.89 10.71 8.59
N HIS A 223 1.44 10.03 7.57
CA HIS A 223 1.28 10.45 6.17
C HIS A 223 0.16 9.70 5.45
N LEU A 224 -0.02 8.41 5.71
CA LEU A 224 -1.09 7.63 5.07
C LEU A 224 -2.38 7.62 5.90
N ALA A 225 -2.37 8.16 7.10
CA ALA A 225 -3.50 8.14 8.05
C ALA A 225 -4.00 6.71 8.36
N VAL A 226 -3.11 5.72 8.37
CA VAL A 226 -3.42 4.31 8.61
C VAL A 226 -2.80 3.85 9.93
N PRO A 227 -3.60 3.47 10.93
CA PRO A 227 -3.09 2.94 12.20
C PRO A 227 -2.57 1.51 12.00
N VAL A 228 -1.40 1.23 12.55
CA VAL A 228 -0.76 -0.10 12.46
C VAL A 228 -0.54 -0.71 13.84
N ILE A 229 -0.26 -2.02 13.85
CA ILE A 229 0.23 -2.77 15.01
C ILE A 229 1.62 -3.27 14.66
N SER A 230 2.61 -2.85 15.45
CA SER A 230 4.01 -3.24 15.31
C SER A 230 4.28 -4.52 16.07
N GLY A 231 5.04 -5.44 15.47
CA GLY A 231 5.32 -6.74 16.06
C GLY A 231 6.44 -7.50 15.36
N GLU A 232 6.75 -8.66 15.89
CA GLU A 232 7.70 -9.62 15.33
C GLU A 232 6.95 -10.74 14.59
N LYS A 233 7.47 -11.18 13.46
CA LYS A 233 6.93 -12.35 12.73
C LYS A 233 7.25 -13.64 13.47
N SER A 234 6.30 -14.60 13.43
CA SER A 234 6.58 -15.98 13.83
C SER A 234 7.70 -16.56 12.97
N GLU A 235 8.32 -17.63 13.44
CA GLU A 235 9.43 -18.27 12.72
C GLU A 235 9.02 -18.76 11.33
N SER A 236 7.78 -19.21 11.15
CA SER A 236 7.23 -19.67 9.87
C SER A 236 6.93 -18.55 8.87
N GLU A 237 6.67 -17.33 9.35
CA GLU A 237 6.36 -16.15 8.53
C GLU A 237 7.56 -15.15 8.43
N ARG A 238 8.70 -15.53 9.00
CA ARG A 238 9.94 -14.72 8.97
C ARG A 238 10.53 -14.67 7.58
N PHE A 239 11.18 -13.55 7.24
CA PHE A 239 11.92 -13.43 6.00
C PHE A 239 13.02 -14.51 5.92
N PRO A 240 13.13 -15.26 4.80
CA PRO A 240 14.14 -16.32 4.66
C PRO A 240 15.55 -15.79 4.90
N GLY A 241 16.31 -16.44 5.76
CA GLY A 241 17.66 -16.06 6.14
C GLY A 241 17.77 -14.96 7.22
N ALA A 242 16.67 -14.31 7.62
CA ALA A 242 16.69 -13.37 8.73
C ALA A 242 16.71 -14.09 10.09
N VAL A 243 17.40 -13.52 11.07
CA VAL A 243 17.37 -13.94 12.47
C VAL A 243 16.09 -13.44 13.14
N GLN A 244 15.65 -12.22 12.78
CA GLN A 244 14.43 -11.59 13.27
C GLN A 244 13.78 -10.78 12.16
N THR A 245 12.48 -10.78 12.08
CA THR A 245 11.70 -9.91 11.19
C THR A 245 10.68 -9.13 11.99
N LEU A 246 10.83 -7.82 12.04
CA LEU A 246 9.85 -6.89 12.56
C LEU A 246 8.90 -6.46 11.44
N CYS A 247 7.65 -6.18 11.77
CA CYS A 247 6.64 -5.75 10.78
C CYS A 247 5.64 -4.78 11.39
N ILE A 248 4.96 -4.06 10.51
CA ILE A 248 3.76 -3.29 10.84
C ILE A 248 2.56 -3.86 10.07
N GLU A 249 1.47 -4.13 10.78
CA GLU A 249 0.24 -4.72 10.24
C GLU A 249 -0.91 -3.72 10.33
N ALA A 250 -1.58 -3.47 9.22
CA ALA A 250 -2.78 -2.63 9.15
C ALA A 250 -4.03 -3.47 8.97
N MET A 251 -5.17 -2.98 9.43
CA MET A 251 -6.49 -3.52 9.11
C MET A 251 -7.15 -2.65 8.04
N VAL A 252 -7.73 -3.27 7.01
CA VAL A 252 -8.48 -2.60 5.96
C VAL A 252 -9.99 -2.89 6.07
N GLN A 253 -10.82 -2.19 5.29
CA GLN A 253 -12.29 -2.15 5.49
C GLN A 253 -13.00 -3.50 5.35
N ASP A 254 -12.41 -4.51 4.71
CA ASP A 254 -12.92 -5.89 4.73
C ASP A 254 -12.41 -6.71 5.91
N ARG A 255 -11.86 -6.07 6.92
CA ARG A 255 -11.34 -6.62 8.18
C ARG A 255 -10.15 -7.56 8.03
N LYS A 256 -9.50 -7.57 6.87
CA LYS A 256 -8.26 -8.32 6.67
C LYS A 256 -7.04 -7.50 7.03
N ALA A 257 -5.99 -8.24 7.36
CA ALA A 257 -4.66 -7.69 7.57
C ALA A 257 -3.96 -7.39 6.25
N ILE A 258 -3.17 -6.34 6.25
CA ILE A 258 -2.18 -6.06 5.23
C ILE A 258 -0.86 -5.68 5.87
N GLN A 259 0.22 -6.38 5.48
CA GLN A 259 1.56 -6.03 5.90
C GLN A 259 2.00 -4.74 5.22
N ALA A 260 2.21 -3.70 6.00
CA ALA A 260 2.48 -2.35 5.50
C ALA A 260 3.98 -2.03 5.41
N GLY A 261 4.85 -2.80 6.08
CA GLY A 261 6.30 -2.66 6.02
C GLY A 261 6.99 -3.72 6.86
N THR A 262 8.25 -4.01 6.55
CA THR A 262 9.09 -4.95 7.30
C THR A 262 10.50 -4.42 7.49
N SER A 263 11.10 -4.77 8.62
CA SER A 263 12.50 -4.52 8.94
C SER A 263 13.13 -5.81 9.49
N HIS A 264 14.23 -6.23 8.88
CA HIS A 264 14.87 -7.52 9.11
C HIS A 264 16.23 -7.34 9.76
N PHE A 265 16.44 -7.95 10.90
CA PHE A 265 17.76 -8.21 11.43
C PHE A 265 18.29 -9.51 10.80
N LEU A 266 19.25 -9.40 9.92
CA LEU A 266 19.80 -10.52 9.16
C LEU A 266 20.95 -11.25 9.91
N GLY A 267 21.42 -10.64 11.01
CA GLY A 267 22.57 -11.15 11.73
C GLY A 267 23.82 -11.10 10.84
N GLN A 268 24.55 -12.21 10.82
CA GLN A 268 25.71 -12.41 9.95
C GLN A 268 25.47 -13.41 8.81
N ASN A 269 24.22 -13.85 8.58
CA ASN A 269 23.92 -14.88 7.60
C ASN A 269 24.30 -14.43 6.18
N PHE A 270 23.83 -13.25 5.76
CA PHE A 270 24.13 -12.70 4.44
C PHE A 270 25.56 -12.22 4.32
N SER A 271 26.16 -11.67 5.37
CA SER A 271 27.55 -11.23 5.33
C SER A 271 28.52 -12.42 5.21
N ARG A 272 28.23 -13.57 5.81
CA ARG A 272 28.99 -14.80 5.62
C ARG A 272 28.86 -15.34 4.21
N ALA A 273 27.66 -15.37 3.65
CA ALA A 273 27.40 -15.84 2.29
C ALA A 273 28.06 -14.96 1.23
N SER A 274 28.01 -13.64 1.39
CA SER A 274 28.56 -12.66 0.44
C SER A 274 30.03 -12.29 0.71
N GLY A 275 30.60 -12.72 1.86
CA GLY A 275 31.99 -12.40 2.22
C GLY A 275 32.20 -10.96 2.71
N ILE A 276 31.20 -10.34 3.36
CA ILE A 276 31.33 -8.98 3.92
C ILE A 276 32.11 -9.05 5.22
N GLN A 277 33.41 -8.80 5.14
CA GLN A 277 34.37 -8.85 6.27
C GLN A 277 35.11 -7.52 6.43
N PHE A 278 35.45 -7.20 7.65
CA PHE A 278 36.23 -6.01 7.98
C PHE A 278 37.28 -6.31 9.03
N GLN A 279 38.40 -5.55 9.00
CA GLN A 279 39.36 -5.55 10.08
C GLN A 279 38.77 -4.78 11.26
N SER A 280 38.60 -5.47 12.37
CA SER A 280 38.08 -4.89 13.61
C SER A 280 39.10 -3.98 14.30
N ARG A 281 38.69 -3.28 15.34
CA ARG A 281 39.57 -2.43 16.18
C ARG A 281 40.67 -3.24 16.86
N ALA A 282 40.46 -4.53 17.07
CA ALA A 282 41.42 -5.47 17.62
C ALA A 282 42.40 -6.04 16.58
N GLY A 283 42.23 -5.69 15.30
CA GLY A 283 43.05 -6.19 14.19
C GLY A 283 42.63 -7.57 13.66
N THR A 284 41.55 -8.14 14.12
CA THR A 284 40.99 -9.40 13.66
C THR A 284 40.01 -9.20 12.49
N GLN A 285 39.84 -10.22 11.63
CA GLN A 285 38.82 -10.21 10.59
C GLN A 285 37.51 -10.67 11.18
N GLU A 286 36.45 -9.85 11.00
CA GLU A 286 35.13 -10.11 11.50
C GLU A 286 34.09 -9.93 10.39
N PHE A 287 32.97 -10.65 10.47
CA PHE A 287 31.84 -10.44 9.55
C PHE A 287 30.97 -9.29 10.03
N GLY A 288 30.51 -8.46 9.10
CA GLY A 288 29.57 -7.39 9.41
C GLY A 288 28.19 -7.91 9.84
N TRP A 289 27.53 -7.14 10.68
CA TRP A 289 26.13 -7.36 11.06
C TRP A 289 25.22 -6.61 10.10
N THR A 290 24.24 -7.30 9.51
CA THR A 290 23.45 -6.74 8.40
C THR A 290 21.99 -6.62 8.75
N THR A 291 21.33 -5.62 8.12
CA THR A 291 19.87 -5.45 8.13
C THR A 291 19.37 -5.22 6.71
N SER A 292 18.10 -5.54 6.49
CA SER A 292 17.36 -5.06 5.32
C SER A 292 15.92 -4.67 5.72
N TRP A 293 15.35 -3.71 4.98
CA TRP A 293 14.01 -3.22 5.26
C TRP A 293 13.36 -2.71 3.97
N GLY A 294 12.04 -2.87 3.84
CA GLY A 294 11.36 -2.61 2.58
C GLY A 294 9.90 -2.22 2.71
N MET A 295 9.46 -1.38 1.76
CA MET A 295 8.10 -0.89 1.60
C MET A 295 7.82 -0.65 0.10
N SER A 296 6.61 -0.95 -0.38
CA SER A 296 6.29 -0.93 -1.80
C SER A 296 5.03 -0.14 -2.13
N THR A 297 4.72 -0.04 -3.43
CA THR A 297 3.45 0.49 -3.95
C THR A 297 2.20 -0.22 -3.43
N ARG A 298 2.35 -1.34 -2.68
CA ARG A 298 1.25 -1.96 -1.91
C ARG A 298 0.58 -0.97 -0.96
N LEU A 299 1.31 0.02 -0.47
CA LEU A 299 0.75 1.06 0.40
C LEU A 299 -0.30 1.93 -0.29
N ILE A 300 -0.22 2.13 -1.60
CA ILE A 300 -1.29 2.80 -2.37
C ILE A 300 -2.57 1.97 -2.24
N GLY A 301 -2.48 0.66 -2.44
CA GLY A 301 -3.60 -0.27 -2.24
C GLY A 301 -4.12 -0.24 -0.80
N THR A 302 -3.23 -0.14 0.18
CA THR A 302 -3.61 0.00 1.60
C THR A 302 -4.42 1.27 1.84
N VAL A 303 -3.99 2.41 1.33
CA VAL A 303 -4.72 3.70 1.44
C VAL A 303 -6.11 3.59 0.80
N ILE A 304 -6.21 3.00 -0.41
CA ILE A 304 -7.49 2.79 -1.09
C ILE A 304 -8.43 1.95 -0.20
N MET A 305 -7.95 0.80 0.27
CA MET A 305 -8.76 -0.11 1.09
C MET A 305 -9.07 0.42 2.49
N ALA A 306 -8.27 1.35 3.03
CA ALA A 306 -8.50 1.95 4.34
C ALA A 306 -9.48 3.12 4.29
N HIS A 307 -9.44 3.95 3.23
CA HIS A 307 -10.11 5.24 3.23
C HIS A 307 -11.18 5.43 2.17
N ALA A 308 -11.06 4.79 0.99
CA ALA A 308 -12.02 4.96 -0.10
C ALA A 308 -13.44 4.56 0.32
N ASP A 309 -14.44 5.15 -0.34
CA ASP A 309 -15.85 4.87 -0.13
C ASP A 309 -16.56 4.49 -1.45
N ASP A 310 -17.88 4.37 -1.41
CA ASP A 310 -18.66 3.99 -2.59
C ASP A 310 -18.85 5.14 -3.60
N ASP A 311 -18.27 6.32 -3.32
CA ASP A 311 -18.18 7.46 -4.23
C ASP A 311 -16.78 7.62 -4.86
N GLY A 312 -15.81 6.82 -4.43
CA GLY A 312 -14.46 6.76 -5.00
C GLY A 312 -13.34 6.85 -3.98
N LEU A 313 -12.17 7.28 -4.46
CA LEU A 313 -10.98 7.44 -3.65
C LEU A 313 -11.15 8.55 -2.60
N VAL A 314 -10.49 8.37 -1.46
CA VAL A 314 -10.33 9.37 -0.41
C VAL A 314 -8.84 9.42 -0.06
N LEU A 315 -8.17 10.50 -0.42
CA LEU A 315 -6.72 10.64 -0.19
C LEU A 315 -6.43 11.40 1.10
N PRO A 316 -5.55 10.87 1.95
CA PRO A 316 -4.92 11.67 2.99
C PRO A 316 -4.19 12.87 2.36
N PRO A 317 -4.41 14.10 2.85
CA PRO A 317 -3.81 15.30 2.26
C PRO A 317 -2.30 15.23 2.09
N ARG A 318 -1.57 14.61 3.02
CA ARG A 318 -0.10 14.53 3.00
C ARG A 318 0.49 13.75 1.83
N ILE A 319 -0.33 12.96 1.12
CA ILE A 319 0.09 12.20 -0.06
C ILE A 319 -0.74 12.52 -1.31
N ALA A 320 -1.72 13.41 -1.22
CA ALA A 320 -2.54 13.80 -2.35
C ALA A 320 -1.72 14.56 -3.41
N PRO A 321 -1.80 14.20 -4.71
CA PRO A 321 -1.13 14.94 -5.77
C PRO A 321 -1.66 16.37 -5.92
N ILE A 322 -2.94 16.58 -5.62
CA ILE A 322 -3.62 17.88 -5.58
C ILE A 322 -4.35 17.96 -4.25
N HIS A 323 -4.07 19.01 -3.49
CA HIS A 323 -4.67 19.23 -2.18
C HIS A 323 -6.05 19.87 -2.27
N LEU A 324 -6.21 20.77 -3.25
CA LEU A 324 -7.42 21.56 -3.44
C LEU A 324 -7.70 21.77 -4.94
N VAL A 325 -8.97 21.59 -5.34
CA VAL A 325 -9.42 21.95 -6.68
C VAL A 325 -10.44 23.09 -6.62
N ILE A 326 -10.26 24.11 -7.45
CA ILE A 326 -11.22 25.19 -7.67
C ILE A 326 -12.06 24.86 -8.90
N LEU A 327 -13.38 24.90 -8.74
CA LEU A 327 -14.38 24.60 -9.75
C LEU A 327 -15.17 25.88 -10.09
N PRO A 328 -14.76 26.66 -11.11
CA PRO A 328 -15.52 27.82 -11.56
C PRO A 328 -16.87 27.39 -12.12
N ILE A 329 -17.94 28.04 -11.67
CA ILE A 329 -19.30 27.84 -12.16
C ILE A 329 -19.59 28.92 -13.22
N THR A 330 -19.39 28.59 -14.48
CA THR A 330 -19.43 29.50 -15.63
C THR A 330 -20.62 29.24 -16.56
N THR A 331 -21.82 29.08 -15.97
CA THR A 331 -23.02 28.77 -16.76
C THR A 331 -23.56 29.93 -17.59
N LYS A 332 -23.17 31.17 -17.27
CA LYS A 332 -23.58 32.40 -17.99
C LYS A 332 -22.36 33.08 -18.59
N GLU A 333 -22.39 33.31 -19.89
CA GLU A 333 -21.29 33.96 -20.61
C GLU A 333 -20.95 35.35 -20.05
N GLU A 334 -21.98 36.13 -19.69
CA GLU A 334 -21.83 37.49 -19.15
C GLU A 334 -20.97 37.57 -17.86
N THR A 335 -20.96 36.50 -17.05
CA THR A 335 -20.22 36.45 -15.78
C THR A 335 -18.96 35.59 -15.86
N ARG A 336 -18.75 34.87 -16.97
CA ARG A 336 -17.65 33.91 -17.14
C ARG A 336 -16.28 34.52 -16.86
N ALA A 337 -15.97 35.63 -17.50
CA ALA A 337 -14.66 36.30 -17.37
C ALA A 337 -14.39 36.67 -15.89
N ARG A 338 -15.36 37.27 -15.21
CA ARG A 338 -15.24 37.67 -13.79
C ARG A 338 -15.04 36.51 -12.86
N VAL A 339 -15.76 35.40 -13.10
CA VAL A 339 -15.62 34.17 -12.28
C VAL A 339 -14.24 33.57 -12.48
N LEU A 340 -13.73 33.47 -13.71
CA LEU A 340 -12.41 32.92 -14.01
C LEU A 340 -11.29 33.77 -13.42
N GLU A 341 -11.38 35.12 -13.53
CA GLU A 341 -10.41 36.04 -12.93
C GLU A 341 -10.34 35.90 -11.41
N ALA A 342 -11.48 35.81 -10.73
CA ALA A 342 -11.53 35.62 -9.29
C ALA A 342 -11.02 34.25 -8.88
N ALA A 343 -11.32 33.21 -9.66
CA ALA A 343 -10.82 31.85 -9.40
C ALA A 343 -9.29 31.75 -9.57
N GLU A 344 -8.73 32.42 -10.59
CA GLU A 344 -7.28 32.48 -10.80
C GLU A 344 -6.57 33.24 -9.67
N LYS A 345 -7.15 34.36 -9.23
CA LYS A 345 -6.63 35.12 -8.07
C LYS A 345 -6.61 34.24 -6.82
N LEU A 346 -7.71 33.55 -6.51
CA LEU A 346 -7.81 32.64 -5.38
C LEU A 346 -6.79 31.49 -5.50
N ALA A 347 -6.63 30.90 -6.69
CA ALA A 347 -5.63 29.87 -6.93
C ALA A 347 -4.21 30.36 -6.66
N GLY A 348 -3.89 31.59 -7.08
CA GLY A 348 -2.59 32.22 -6.81
C GLY A 348 -2.33 32.43 -5.31
N GLU A 349 -3.33 32.91 -4.56
CA GLU A 349 -3.22 33.10 -3.12
C GLU A 349 -3.02 31.75 -2.37
N LEU A 350 -3.73 30.72 -2.78
CA LEU A 350 -3.60 29.38 -2.18
C LEU A 350 -2.26 28.71 -2.53
N ARG A 351 -1.79 28.80 -3.78
CA ARG A 351 -0.47 28.26 -4.21
C ARG A 351 0.71 28.90 -3.51
N ALA A 352 0.54 30.11 -2.96
CA ALA A 352 1.56 30.78 -2.15
C ALA A 352 1.72 30.16 -0.75
N LEU A 353 0.78 29.34 -0.31
CA LEU A 353 0.86 28.63 0.97
C LEU A 353 1.82 27.42 0.86
N THR A 354 2.38 27.03 2.00
CA THR A 354 3.25 25.87 2.11
C THR A 354 2.57 24.80 2.97
N TYR A 355 2.59 23.55 2.50
CA TYR A 355 2.10 22.38 3.22
C TYR A 355 3.16 21.29 3.22
N PHE A 356 3.56 20.83 4.40
CA PHE A 356 4.63 19.83 4.57
C PHE A 356 5.91 20.10 3.76
N GLY A 357 6.39 21.34 3.82
CA GLY A 357 7.67 21.74 3.19
C GLY A 357 7.62 21.92 1.67
N ALA A 358 6.43 21.85 1.04
CA ALA A 358 6.22 22.07 -0.37
C ALA A 358 5.09 23.09 -0.60
N PRO A 359 5.03 23.78 -1.76
CA PRO A 359 3.88 24.59 -2.12
C PRO A 359 2.58 23.81 -2.07
N LEU A 360 1.48 24.47 -1.72
CA LEU A 360 0.17 23.85 -1.78
C LEU A 360 -0.22 23.59 -3.24
N GLU A 361 -0.49 22.33 -3.58
CA GLU A 361 -0.91 21.91 -4.91
C GLU A 361 -2.38 22.25 -5.13
N VAL A 362 -2.64 23.23 -5.99
CA VAL A 362 -3.99 23.75 -6.29
C VAL A 362 -4.26 23.65 -7.79
N GLU A 363 -5.29 22.89 -8.14
CA GLU A 363 -5.81 22.79 -9.50
C GLU A 363 -6.95 23.78 -9.73
N LEU A 364 -6.94 24.46 -10.86
CA LEU A 364 -8.05 25.28 -11.33
C LEU A 364 -8.67 24.61 -12.57
N ASP A 365 -9.82 23.97 -12.39
CA ASP A 365 -10.47 23.24 -13.46
C ASP A 365 -11.28 24.13 -14.40
N GLN A 366 -10.60 24.64 -15.43
CA GLN A 366 -11.18 25.50 -16.45
C GLN A 366 -11.75 24.74 -17.66
N ARG A 367 -11.76 23.39 -17.64
CA ARG A 367 -12.28 22.59 -18.75
C ARG A 367 -13.73 22.96 -19.06
N ASP A 368 -14.09 22.95 -20.34
CA ASP A 368 -15.45 23.23 -20.79
C ASP A 368 -16.36 21.98 -20.62
N LEU A 369 -16.67 21.68 -19.37
CA LEU A 369 -17.51 20.57 -18.94
C LEU A 369 -18.53 21.06 -17.93
N GLY A 370 -19.69 20.39 -17.88
CA GLY A 370 -20.70 20.68 -16.86
C GLY A 370 -20.18 20.55 -15.44
N GLY A 371 -20.48 21.53 -14.57
CA GLY A 371 -19.93 21.59 -13.21
C GLY A 371 -20.15 20.30 -12.39
N GLY A 372 -21.31 19.63 -12.59
CA GLY A 372 -21.58 18.34 -11.96
C GLY A 372 -20.63 17.23 -12.39
N LEU A 373 -20.25 17.16 -13.68
CA LEU A 373 -19.29 16.18 -14.19
C LEU A 373 -17.90 16.41 -13.59
N LYS A 374 -17.40 17.67 -13.63
CA LYS A 374 -16.12 18.05 -13.01
C LYS A 374 -16.08 17.65 -11.53
N ASN A 375 -17.11 18.03 -10.78
CA ASN A 375 -17.18 17.73 -9.35
C ASN A 375 -17.10 16.23 -9.07
N TRP A 376 -17.83 15.39 -9.84
CA TRP A 376 -17.79 13.93 -9.68
C TRP A 376 -16.46 13.31 -10.08
N GLU A 377 -15.76 13.84 -11.09
CA GLU A 377 -14.41 13.36 -11.44
C GLU A 377 -13.44 13.58 -10.27
N TRP A 378 -13.47 14.76 -9.64
CA TRP A 378 -12.61 15.07 -8.50
C TRP A 378 -13.01 14.35 -7.22
N ILE A 379 -14.30 14.04 -7.02
CA ILE A 379 -14.75 13.15 -5.95
C ILE A 379 -14.15 11.75 -6.13
N LYS A 380 -14.28 11.18 -7.34
CA LYS A 380 -13.71 9.85 -7.64
C LYS A 380 -12.19 9.81 -7.48
N LYS A 381 -11.49 10.88 -7.83
CA LYS A 381 -10.04 11.02 -7.64
C LYS A 381 -9.62 11.27 -6.18
N GLY A 382 -10.56 11.57 -5.30
CA GLY A 382 -10.29 11.70 -3.87
C GLY A 382 -9.59 12.97 -3.46
N VAL A 383 -9.72 14.07 -4.22
CA VAL A 383 -9.10 15.36 -3.86
C VAL A 383 -9.63 15.84 -2.51
N PRO A 384 -8.76 16.18 -1.55
CA PRO A 384 -9.15 16.51 -0.16
C PRO A 384 -10.14 17.67 -0.05
N LEU A 385 -9.89 18.78 -0.76
CA LEU A 385 -10.76 19.95 -0.75
C LEU A 385 -11.24 20.30 -2.16
N ARG A 386 -12.54 20.55 -2.30
CA ARG A 386 -13.15 21.08 -3.53
C ARG A 386 -13.81 22.41 -3.21
N VAL A 387 -13.53 23.42 -4.03
CA VAL A 387 -14.01 24.80 -3.86
C VAL A 387 -14.82 25.18 -5.10
N GLU A 388 -16.11 25.41 -4.93
CA GLU A 388 -16.95 25.94 -6.00
C GLU A 388 -17.02 27.46 -5.87
N LEU A 389 -16.88 28.17 -7.01
CA LEU A 389 -16.95 29.61 -7.11
C LEU A 389 -17.81 30.01 -8.32
N GLY A 390 -18.95 30.62 -8.06
CA GLY A 390 -19.88 31.07 -9.08
C GLY A 390 -20.26 32.56 -8.94
N PRO A 391 -21.15 33.08 -9.81
CA PRO A 391 -21.54 34.48 -9.77
C PRO A 391 -22.15 34.93 -8.44
N ARG A 392 -22.93 34.09 -7.77
CA ARG A 392 -23.53 34.39 -6.46
C ARG A 392 -22.47 34.46 -5.35
N ASP A 393 -21.47 33.61 -5.44
CA ASP A 393 -20.37 33.56 -4.48
C ASP A 393 -19.51 34.82 -4.59
N LEU A 394 -19.31 35.33 -5.83
CA LEU A 394 -18.64 36.63 -6.06
C LEU A 394 -19.40 37.80 -5.44
N GLU A 395 -20.72 37.81 -5.54
CA GLU A 395 -21.57 38.87 -4.97
C GLU A 395 -21.54 38.87 -3.45
N SER A 396 -21.47 37.72 -2.83
CA SER A 396 -21.40 37.54 -1.37
C SER A 396 -19.97 37.57 -0.82
N GLY A 397 -18.93 37.48 -1.66
CA GLY A 397 -17.54 37.40 -1.25
C GLY A 397 -17.19 36.04 -0.58
N THR A 398 -17.97 34.98 -0.87
CA THR A 398 -17.83 33.65 -0.29
C THR A 398 -17.46 32.60 -1.33
N VAL A 399 -17.13 31.41 -0.89
CA VAL A 399 -16.96 30.20 -1.72
C VAL A 399 -17.62 29.01 -1.02
N ALA A 400 -18.07 28.02 -1.80
CA ALA A 400 -18.59 26.77 -1.25
C ALA A 400 -17.47 25.73 -1.20
N VAL A 401 -17.12 25.30 0.02
CA VAL A 401 -16.04 24.34 0.31
C VAL A 401 -16.64 22.99 0.65
N SER A 402 -16.14 21.93 0.02
CA SER A 402 -16.50 20.55 0.31
C SER A 402 -15.26 19.73 0.66
N ARG A 403 -15.33 18.97 1.75
CA ARG A 403 -14.27 18.06 2.20
C ARG A 403 -14.56 16.65 1.70
N ARG A 404 -13.50 15.92 1.30
CA ARG A 404 -13.66 14.56 0.78
C ARG A 404 -13.86 13.51 1.89
N ASP A 405 -13.49 13.80 3.12
CA ASP A 405 -13.72 12.97 4.31
C ASP A 405 -15.13 13.09 4.89
N GLN A 406 -15.97 13.95 4.31
CA GLN A 406 -17.38 14.17 4.69
C GLN A 406 -18.32 13.66 3.58
N PRO A 407 -19.63 13.46 3.88
CA PRO A 407 -20.61 13.13 2.84
C PRO A 407 -20.54 14.13 1.69
N VAL A 408 -20.55 13.63 0.44
CA VAL A 408 -20.27 14.43 -0.78
C VAL A 408 -21.17 15.65 -1.00
N LYS A 409 -22.34 15.68 -0.36
CA LYS A 409 -23.29 16.82 -0.42
C LYS A 409 -23.05 17.89 0.65
N THR A 410 -22.16 17.63 1.59
CA THR A 410 -21.83 18.59 2.67
C THR A 410 -21.00 19.74 2.10
N LYS A 411 -21.48 20.95 2.33
CA LYS A 411 -20.78 22.19 1.93
C LYS A 411 -20.73 23.18 3.10
N GLU A 412 -19.60 23.82 3.25
CA GLU A 412 -19.38 24.97 4.13
C GLU A 412 -19.19 26.22 3.26
N PHE A 413 -19.87 27.31 3.59
CA PHE A 413 -19.69 28.59 2.89
C PHE A 413 -18.74 29.46 3.69
N LEU A 414 -17.58 29.78 3.12
CA LEU A 414 -16.54 30.56 3.76
C LEU A 414 -16.27 31.85 2.99
N PRO A 415 -16.03 32.99 3.69
CA PRO A 415 -15.40 34.15 3.07
C PRO A 415 -14.07 33.76 2.41
N VAL A 416 -13.79 34.30 1.22
CA VAL A 416 -12.54 33.98 0.48
C VAL A 416 -11.28 34.15 1.33
N PRO A 417 -11.07 35.26 2.08
CA PRO A 417 -9.90 35.42 2.94
C PRO A 417 -9.83 34.38 4.07
N GLU A 418 -10.98 33.91 4.55
CA GLU A 418 -11.03 32.89 5.59
C GLU A 418 -10.62 31.51 5.05
N LEU A 419 -11.04 31.14 3.82
CA LEU A 419 -10.58 29.92 3.18
C LEU A 419 -9.05 29.91 3.07
N VAL A 420 -8.45 31.01 2.56
CA VAL A 420 -6.99 31.11 2.41
C VAL A 420 -6.30 30.93 3.76
N ARG A 421 -6.80 31.58 4.81
CA ARG A 421 -6.24 31.48 6.17
C ARG A 421 -6.37 30.07 6.76
N ARG A 422 -7.48 29.35 6.48
CA ARG A 422 -7.80 28.05 7.09
C ARG A 422 -7.43 26.85 6.21
N ALA A 423 -6.92 27.06 4.99
CA ALA A 423 -6.69 25.97 4.05
C ALA A 423 -5.83 24.84 4.63
N ILE A 424 -4.73 25.19 5.31
CA ILE A 424 -3.83 24.22 5.94
C ILE A 424 -4.52 23.53 7.13
N GLU A 425 -5.22 24.28 7.99
CA GLU A 425 -6.00 23.73 9.12
C GLU A 425 -7.06 22.73 8.64
N LEU A 426 -7.76 23.03 7.55
CA LEU A 426 -8.76 22.14 6.96
C LEU A 426 -8.11 20.84 6.46
N LEU A 427 -6.96 20.91 5.80
CA LEU A 427 -6.21 19.73 5.35
C LEU A 427 -5.73 18.88 6.53
N ASP A 428 -5.15 19.48 7.57
CA ASP A 428 -4.74 18.76 8.77
C ASP A 428 -5.93 18.13 9.51
N SER A 429 -7.06 18.80 9.55
CA SER A 429 -8.29 18.25 10.10
C SER A 429 -8.79 17.03 9.30
N ILE A 430 -8.68 17.04 7.96
CA ILE A 430 -8.98 15.86 7.13
C ILE A 430 -8.02 14.72 7.45
N GLN A 431 -6.72 15.00 7.52
CA GLN A 431 -5.69 13.99 7.84
C GLN A 431 -5.98 13.28 9.17
N LEU A 432 -6.26 14.06 10.21
CA LEU A 432 -6.57 13.53 11.54
C LEU A 432 -7.89 12.75 11.58
N ASN A 433 -8.93 13.24 10.91
CA ASN A 433 -10.22 12.56 10.84
C ASN A 433 -10.11 11.19 10.14
N LEU A 434 -9.31 11.10 9.07
CA LEU A 434 -9.06 9.83 8.38
C LEU A 434 -8.33 8.83 9.29
N LEU A 435 -7.32 9.28 10.03
CA LEU A 435 -6.58 8.44 10.97
C LEU A 435 -7.49 7.94 12.10
N GLU A 436 -8.27 8.83 12.71
CA GLU A 436 -9.15 8.47 13.84
C GLU A 436 -10.25 7.50 13.39
N ARG A 437 -10.85 7.72 12.22
CA ARG A 437 -11.84 6.80 11.63
C ARG A 437 -11.27 5.41 11.39
N ALA A 438 -10.06 5.33 10.83
CA ALA A 438 -9.39 4.06 10.59
C ALA A 438 -8.99 3.36 11.90
N LYS A 439 -8.55 4.13 12.92
CA LYS A 439 -8.25 3.63 14.26
C LYS A 439 -9.49 3.07 14.94
N GLN A 440 -10.58 3.81 14.95
CA GLN A 440 -11.85 3.35 15.50
C GLN A 440 -12.35 2.08 14.82
N PHE A 441 -12.21 2.00 13.48
CA PHE A 441 -12.56 0.81 12.73
C PHE A 441 -11.73 -0.41 13.17
N ARG A 442 -10.40 -0.28 13.23
CA ARG A 442 -9.50 -1.34 13.70
C ARG A 442 -9.86 -1.78 15.12
N ASP A 443 -10.00 -0.84 16.04
CA ASP A 443 -10.25 -1.14 17.46
C ASP A 443 -11.61 -1.85 17.65
N THR A 444 -12.64 -1.44 16.91
CA THR A 444 -13.96 -2.09 16.93
C THR A 444 -13.92 -3.53 16.39
N HIS A 445 -12.99 -3.85 15.50
CA HIS A 445 -12.88 -5.17 14.87
C HIS A 445 -11.66 -5.97 15.39
N THR A 446 -11.08 -5.55 16.50
CA THR A 446 -10.06 -6.30 17.23
C THR A 446 -10.68 -6.89 18.50
N ARG A 447 -10.50 -8.19 18.73
CA ARG A 447 -11.02 -8.90 19.90
C ARG A 447 -9.94 -9.65 20.64
N VAL A 448 -10.04 -9.67 21.96
CA VAL A 448 -9.33 -10.64 22.80
C VAL A 448 -10.20 -11.90 22.85
N ILE A 449 -9.62 -13.04 22.54
CA ILE A 449 -10.33 -14.33 22.44
C ILE A 449 -9.59 -15.37 23.28
N ASP A 450 -10.32 -16.02 24.20
CA ASP A 450 -9.79 -16.97 25.19
C ASP A 450 -10.25 -18.40 25.00
N SER A 451 -11.07 -18.69 23.97
CA SER A 451 -11.49 -20.06 23.66
C SER A 451 -11.33 -20.39 22.19
N LYS A 452 -11.07 -21.67 21.90
CA LYS A 452 -10.96 -22.21 20.55
C LYS A 452 -12.28 -22.05 19.79
N GLU A 453 -13.39 -22.33 20.44
CA GLU A 453 -14.73 -22.27 19.86
C GLU A 453 -15.06 -20.85 19.38
N GLU A 454 -14.83 -19.84 20.25
CA GLU A 454 -15.04 -18.44 19.90
C GLU A 454 -14.12 -17.99 18.75
N PHE A 455 -12.86 -18.46 18.73
CA PHE A 455 -11.90 -18.15 17.67
C PHE A 455 -12.37 -18.70 16.31
N TYR A 456 -12.84 -19.96 16.27
CA TYR A 456 -13.36 -20.56 15.05
C TYR A 456 -14.65 -19.87 14.59
N ASP A 457 -15.59 -19.54 15.50
CA ASP A 457 -16.80 -18.79 15.17
C ASP A 457 -16.47 -17.40 14.61
N PHE A 458 -15.51 -16.70 15.20
CA PHE A 458 -15.09 -15.36 14.76
C PHE A 458 -14.56 -15.34 13.32
N PHE A 459 -13.82 -16.36 12.91
CA PHE A 459 -13.23 -16.43 11.58
C PHE A 459 -14.03 -17.25 10.55
N THR A 460 -15.15 -17.82 10.93
CA THR A 460 -16.03 -18.57 10.04
C THR A 460 -17.18 -17.68 9.54
N PRO A 461 -17.38 -17.53 8.20
CA PRO A 461 -18.49 -16.77 7.68
C PRO A 461 -19.83 -17.44 8.01
N LYS A 462 -20.85 -16.65 8.36
CA LYS A 462 -22.20 -17.16 8.67
C LYS A 462 -23.01 -17.48 7.41
N HIS A 463 -22.67 -16.83 6.29
CA HIS A 463 -23.36 -16.97 5.00
C HIS A 463 -22.35 -17.41 3.91
N SER A 464 -22.28 -18.70 3.66
CA SER A 464 -21.36 -19.26 2.64
C SER A 464 -21.73 -18.93 1.19
N ALA A 465 -23.03 -18.65 0.93
CA ALA A 465 -23.51 -18.36 -0.42
C ALA A 465 -23.19 -16.93 -0.93
N LYS A 466 -22.85 -16.01 -0.03
CA LYS A 466 -22.33 -14.68 -0.33
C LYS A 466 -21.13 -14.45 0.55
N PRO A 467 -19.94 -14.14 -0.03
CA PRO A 467 -18.76 -13.78 0.77
C PRO A 467 -19.10 -12.56 1.63
N GLU A 468 -19.29 -12.75 2.92
CA GLU A 468 -19.52 -11.66 3.86
C GLU A 468 -18.20 -11.16 4.42
N ILE A 469 -18.13 -9.87 4.74
CA ILE A 469 -17.06 -9.30 5.52
C ILE A 469 -17.21 -9.79 6.95
N HIS A 470 -16.24 -10.60 7.43
CA HIS A 470 -16.30 -11.23 8.76
C HIS A 470 -14.91 -11.32 9.39
N GLY A 471 -14.87 -11.65 10.68
CA GLY A 471 -13.63 -11.70 11.44
C GLY A 471 -13.07 -10.30 11.71
N GLY A 472 -11.77 -10.20 11.71
CA GLY A 472 -10.98 -9.02 12.05
C GLY A 472 -9.63 -9.42 12.60
N PHE A 473 -9.16 -8.72 13.62
CA PHE A 473 -8.00 -9.12 14.42
C PHE A 473 -8.44 -9.86 15.68
N ALA A 474 -7.77 -10.98 15.97
CA ALA A 474 -7.91 -11.69 17.22
C ALA A 474 -6.59 -11.70 17.99
N LEU A 475 -6.63 -11.27 19.26
CA LEU A 475 -5.53 -11.39 20.20
C LEU A 475 -5.79 -12.65 21.04
N ALA A 476 -5.05 -13.72 20.76
CA ALA A 476 -5.22 -15.00 21.41
C ALA A 476 -3.88 -15.65 21.76
N HIS A 477 -3.86 -16.44 22.83
CA HIS A 477 -2.67 -17.12 23.31
C HIS A 477 -2.23 -18.24 22.37
N TRP A 478 -0.92 -18.35 22.13
CA TRP A 478 -0.26 -19.34 21.29
C TRP A 478 1.00 -19.85 22.00
N ASP A 479 1.27 -21.15 21.92
CA ASP A 479 2.37 -21.84 22.60
C ASP A 479 3.73 -21.77 21.88
N GLY A 480 3.78 -21.16 20.71
CA GLY A 480 4.99 -21.06 19.89
C GLY A 480 5.15 -22.22 18.90
N SER A 481 4.23 -23.19 18.85
CA SER A 481 4.35 -24.36 17.97
C SER A 481 3.96 -24.05 16.52
N ARG A 482 4.75 -24.58 15.57
CA ARG A 482 4.45 -24.49 14.14
C ARG A 482 3.23 -25.31 13.74
N GLU A 483 2.99 -26.41 14.45
CA GLU A 483 1.87 -27.32 14.22
C GLU A 483 0.53 -26.62 14.42
N VAL A 484 0.39 -25.87 15.51
CA VAL A 484 -0.81 -25.05 15.80
C VAL A 484 -0.99 -23.97 14.73
N GLU A 485 0.07 -23.26 14.38
CA GLU A 485 0.01 -22.21 13.35
C GLU A 485 -0.43 -22.78 12.00
N GLN A 486 0.14 -23.92 11.58
CA GLN A 486 -0.20 -24.57 10.32
C GLN A 486 -1.64 -25.11 10.33
N GLN A 487 -2.09 -25.73 11.43
CA GLN A 487 -3.46 -26.22 11.56
C GLN A 487 -4.48 -25.08 11.37
N ILE A 488 -4.28 -23.94 12.05
CA ILE A 488 -5.18 -22.78 11.96
C ILE A 488 -5.18 -22.20 10.54
N LYS A 489 -4.00 -22.14 9.91
CA LYS A 489 -3.87 -21.69 8.50
C LYS A 489 -4.64 -22.61 7.55
N ASP A 490 -4.59 -23.92 7.76
CA ASP A 490 -5.29 -24.88 6.91
C ASP A 490 -6.81 -24.85 7.11
N ASP A 491 -7.26 -24.76 8.36
CA ASP A 491 -8.68 -24.77 8.73
C ASP A 491 -9.39 -23.46 8.33
N LEU A 492 -8.80 -22.31 8.64
CA LEU A 492 -9.48 -21.01 8.60
C LEU A 492 -8.87 -20.00 7.59
N LYS A 493 -7.70 -20.32 7.01
CA LYS A 493 -6.89 -19.35 6.23
C LYS A 493 -6.52 -18.11 7.06
N VAL A 494 -6.30 -18.31 8.34
CA VAL A 494 -5.86 -17.32 9.32
C VAL A 494 -4.41 -17.60 9.65
N THR A 495 -3.59 -16.55 9.77
CA THR A 495 -2.17 -16.65 10.14
C THR A 495 -1.87 -15.74 11.33
N ILE A 496 -0.77 -16.02 12.02
CA ILE A 496 -0.20 -15.07 12.97
C ILE A 496 0.33 -13.88 12.17
N ARG A 497 -0.25 -12.70 12.40
CA ARG A 497 0.20 -11.48 11.73
C ARG A 497 1.48 -10.95 12.33
N CYS A 498 1.51 -10.88 13.65
CA CYS A 498 2.72 -10.60 14.41
C CYS A 498 2.55 -11.02 15.88
N ILE A 499 3.67 -11.11 16.57
CA ILE A 499 3.79 -11.11 18.03
C ILE A 499 3.96 -9.62 18.39
N PRO A 500 2.95 -8.95 18.99
CA PRO A 500 3.01 -7.52 19.27
C PRO A 500 4.23 -7.15 20.12
N LEU A 501 4.86 -6.01 19.83
CA LEU A 501 5.92 -5.47 20.68
C LEU A 501 5.31 -4.93 21.98
N GLU A 502 6.09 -4.95 23.07
CA GLU A 502 5.63 -4.57 24.43
C GLU A 502 5.04 -3.15 24.49
N ASP A 503 5.51 -2.24 23.64
CA ASP A 503 5.03 -0.85 23.54
C ASP A 503 3.68 -0.71 22.82
N THR A 504 3.19 -1.76 22.17
CA THR A 504 1.89 -1.78 21.48
C THR A 504 0.85 -2.38 22.41
N ALA A 505 -0.09 -1.59 22.87
CA ALA A 505 -1.31 -1.80 23.70
C ALA A 505 -1.76 -3.24 24.06
N ASN A 506 -0.86 -4.22 24.12
CA ASN A 506 -1.20 -5.56 24.56
C ASN A 506 -0.09 -6.12 25.46
N PRO A 507 -0.40 -6.33 26.74
CA PRO A 507 0.56 -6.87 27.66
C PRO A 507 0.96 -8.31 27.22
N SER A 508 2.26 -8.56 27.29
CA SER A 508 2.83 -9.91 27.24
C SER A 508 2.49 -10.67 28.53
N GLU A 509 1.19 -10.82 28.82
CA GLU A 509 0.78 -11.65 29.95
C GLU A 509 0.90 -13.14 29.58
N PRO A 510 1.61 -13.94 30.36
CA PRO A 510 1.65 -15.38 30.17
C PRO A 510 0.26 -15.98 30.31
N GLY A 511 -0.02 -17.00 29.50
CA GLY A 511 -1.32 -17.67 29.51
C GLY A 511 -1.23 -19.09 28.97
N VAL A 512 -2.36 -19.59 28.50
CA VAL A 512 -2.50 -20.94 27.94
C VAL A 512 -2.96 -20.85 26.50
N CYS A 513 -2.28 -21.53 25.60
CA CYS A 513 -2.66 -21.65 24.20
C CYS A 513 -4.08 -22.20 24.08
N ILE A 514 -4.95 -21.45 23.43
CA ILE A 514 -6.37 -21.81 23.28
C ILE A 514 -6.58 -23.04 22.36
N PHE A 515 -5.55 -23.51 21.67
CA PHE A 515 -5.62 -24.61 20.73
C PHE A 515 -5.03 -25.92 21.32
N SER A 516 -3.83 -25.83 21.91
CA SER A 516 -3.07 -27.00 22.41
C SER A 516 -3.17 -27.19 23.93
N GLY A 517 -3.54 -26.13 24.69
CA GLY A 517 -3.45 -26.13 26.15
C GLY A 517 -2.02 -25.95 26.69
N GLY A 518 -1.01 -25.75 25.83
CA GLY A 518 0.37 -25.47 26.21
C GLY A 518 0.59 -24.08 26.78
N LEU A 519 1.74 -23.85 27.43
CA LEU A 519 2.11 -22.54 27.97
C LEU A 519 2.34 -21.52 26.84
N SER A 520 1.81 -20.31 27.01
CA SER A 520 1.98 -19.18 26.10
C SER A 520 2.68 -18.04 26.82
N ARG A 521 3.63 -17.41 26.13
CA ARG A 521 4.36 -16.22 26.65
C ARG A 521 3.52 -14.94 26.60
N GLY A 522 2.56 -14.89 25.69
CA GLY A 522 1.71 -13.72 25.46
C GLY A 522 0.71 -13.97 24.34
N ARG A 523 -0.19 -13.02 24.13
CA ARG A 523 -1.14 -13.08 23.02
C ARG A 523 -0.44 -12.67 21.73
N VAL A 524 -0.79 -13.34 20.64
CA VAL A 524 -0.35 -12.98 19.30
C VAL A 524 -1.52 -12.46 18.48
N LEU A 525 -1.21 -11.66 17.46
CA LEU A 525 -2.20 -11.09 16.57
C LEU A 525 -2.52 -12.06 15.44
N TRP A 526 -3.74 -12.55 15.39
CA TRP A 526 -4.25 -13.41 14.31
C TRP A 526 -5.14 -12.62 13.35
N GLY A 527 -5.10 -12.99 12.08
CA GLY A 527 -5.98 -12.40 11.08
C GLY A 527 -5.89 -13.08 9.72
N LYS A 528 -6.96 -12.94 8.92
CA LYS A 528 -6.89 -13.22 7.48
C LYS A 528 -6.11 -12.10 6.80
N SER A 529 -5.38 -12.38 5.72
CA SER A 529 -4.51 -11.41 5.06
C SER A 529 -4.64 -11.42 3.55
N TYR A 530 -4.18 -10.34 2.93
CA TYR A 530 -3.99 -10.21 1.49
C TYR A 530 -2.69 -10.85 1.00
#